data_e62f5ba765e9c920e6055e7c7596e720
#
_entry.id   e62f5ba765e9c920e6055e7c7596e720
#
_cell.length_a   1.000
_cell.length_b   1.000
_cell.length_c   1.000
_cell.angle_alpha   90.00
_cell.angle_beta   90.00
_cell.angle_gamma   90.00
#
_symmetry.space_group_name_H-M   'P 1'
#
loop_
_entity.id
_entity.type
_entity.pdbx_description
1 polymer ?
#
loop_
_entity_poly.entity_id
_entity_poly.type
_entity_poly.pdbx_seq_one_letter_code
_entity_poly.pdbx_strand_id
1 'polypeptide(L)'
;MLRNYRIMSGDTHTSCGILTYDEEKEIYHVRIYRDHDINDMPAILALSAQQGDYDLDEKRSLMFVKARVVPPDRQNIGQILREIGAKYYSEFVILDYTSGKCCRDNFYIEEIN
;
A
#
# COMPACT_ATOMS: atom_id res chain seq x y z
N MET A 1 -14.46 -5.14 9.79
CA MET A 1 -13.57 -6.26 9.50
C MET A 1 -12.19 -5.72 9.10
N LEU A 2 -11.13 -6.30 9.62
CA LEU A 2 -9.77 -5.90 9.26
C LEU A 2 -9.24 -6.80 8.15
N ARG A 3 -8.60 -6.18 7.16
CA ARG A 3 -7.92 -6.91 6.10
C ARG A 3 -6.42 -6.66 6.22
N ASN A 4 -5.64 -7.72 6.20
CA ASN A 4 -4.20 -7.68 6.43
C ASN A 4 -3.45 -8.13 5.18
N TYR A 5 -2.38 -7.41 4.86
CA TYR A 5 -1.55 -7.67 3.69
C TYR A 5 -0.08 -7.64 4.09
N ARG A 6 0.72 -8.56 3.53
CA ARG A 6 2.17 -8.44 3.59
C ARG A 6 2.62 -7.45 2.53
N ILE A 7 3.55 -6.55 2.89
CA ILE A 7 4.19 -5.68 1.93
C ILE A 7 5.43 -6.40 1.43
N MET A 8 5.42 -6.80 0.16
CA MET A 8 6.39 -7.73 -0.43
C MET A 8 7.34 -7.03 -1.39
N SER A 9 8.58 -7.51 -1.43
CA SER A 9 9.55 -7.15 -2.46
C SER A 9 9.49 -8.13 -3.62
N GLY A 10 9.33 -7.64 -4.85
CA GLY A 10 9.39 -8.46 -6.04
C GLY A 10 10.80 -8.97 -6.36
N ASP A 11 11.83 -8.30 -5.83
CA ASP A 11 13.23 -8.68 -6.06
C ASP A 11 13.68 -9.81 -5.14
N THR A 12 13.37 -9.71 -3.85
CA THR A 12 13.83 -10.66 -2.83
C THR A 12 12.77 -11.66 -2.39
N HIS A 13 11.51 -11.42 -2.74
CA HIS A 13 10.34 -12.21 -2.30
C HIS A 13 10.21 -12.28 -0.78
N THR A 14 10.62 -11.20 -0.10
CA THR A 14 10.51 -11.09 1.36
C THR A 14 9.57 -9.96 1.74
N SER A 15 8.97 -10.05 2.93
CA SER A 15 8.07 -9.03 3.45
C SER A 15 8.83 -8.04 4.32
N CYS A 16 8.62 -6.74 4.08
CA CYS A 16 9.20 -5.68 4.91
C CYS A 16 8.22 -5.16 5.96
N GLY A 17 6.95 -5.53 5.89
CA GLY A 17 5.95 -5.06 6.84
C GLY A 17 4.56 -5.56 6.54
N ILE A 18 3.60 -5.02 7.29
CA ILE A 18 2.18 -5.38 7.20
C ILE A 18 1.37 -4.11 6.97
N LEU A 19 0.45 -4.17 6.02
CA LEU A 19 -0.60 -3.16 5.82
C LEU A 19 -1.91 -3.71 6.32
N THR A 20 -2.59 -2.99 7.20
CA THR A 20 -3.91 -3.34 7.70
C THR A 20 -4.91 -2.30 7.24
N TYR A 21 -6.05 -2.73 6.71
CA TYR A 21 -7.15 -1.87 6.32
C TYR A 21 -8.39 -2.20 7.16
N ASP A 22 -8.93 -1.19 7.85
CA ASP A 22 -10.19 -1.29 8.58
C ASP A 22 -11.32 -0.87 7.64
N GLU A 23 -12.11 -1.84 7.19
CA GLU A 23 -13.19 -1.58 6.24
C GLU A 23 -14.32 -0.72 6.82
N GLU A 24 -14.55 -0.78 8.13
CA GLU A 24 -15.61 -0.01 8.77
C GLU A 24 -15.24 1.47 8.90
N LYS A 25 -14.00 1.73 9.30
CA LYS A 25 -13.50 3.10 9.51
C LYS A 25 -12.81 3.68 8.29
N GLU A 26 -12.52 2.83 7.31
CA GLU A 26 -11.79 3.21 6.07
C GLU A 26 -10.44 3.83 6.38
N ILE A 27 -9.70 3.26 7.33
CA ILE A 27 -8.37 3.72 7.69
C ILE A 27 -7.32 2.62 7.49
N TYR A 28 -6.11 3.07 7.20
CA TYR A 28 -4.96 2.21 6.95
C TYR A 28 -3.96 2.31 8.08
N HIS A 29 -3.26 1.21 8.33
CA HIS A 29 -2.16 1.16 9.29
C HIS A 29 -1.02 0.34 8.71
N VAL A 30 0.19 0.89 8.72
CA VAL A 30 1.39 0.21 8.22
C VAL A 30 2.35 -0.02 9.40
N ARG A 31 2.81 -1.25 9.54
CA ARG A 31 3.85 -1.62 10.48
C ARG A 31 5.04 -2.17 9.71
N ILE A 32 6.23 -1.64 9.98
CA ILE A 32 7.48 -2.04 9.35
C ILE A 32 8.23 -3.00 10.25
N TYR A 33 8.80 -4.07 9.68
CA TYR A 33 9.64 -4.99 10.46
C TYR A 33 10.98 -4.33 10.79
N ARG A 34 11.39 -4.37 12.06
CA ARG A 34 12.58 -3.67 12.54
C ARG A 34 13.89 -4.24 12.01
N ASP A 35 13.92 -5.52 11.73
CA ASP A 35 15.11 -6.23 11.28
C ASP A 35 15.23 -6.34 9.75
N HIS A 36 14.31 -5.73 9.02
CA HIS A 36 14.34 -5.77 7.56
C HIS A 36 15.29 -4.72 7.01
N ASP A 37 15.95 -5.03 5.88
CA ASP A 37 16.88 -4.12 5.22
C ASP A 37 16.15 -2.88 4.71
N ILE A 38 16.59 -1.71 5.15
CA ILE A 38 16.03 -0.43 4.74
C ILE A 38 16.10 -0.24 3.22
N ASN A 39 17.12 -0.82 2.57
CA ASN A 39 17.28 -0.71 1.12
C ASN A 39 16.32 -1.61 0.34
N ASP A 40 15.58 -2.48 1.03
CA ASP A 40 14.63 -3.41 0.42
C ASP A 40 13.21 -3.13 0.93
N MET A 41 12.80 -1.86 0.87
CA MET A 41 11.43 -1.45 1.21
C MET A 41 11.06 -0.21 0.41
N PRO A 42 9.75 0.06 0.23
CA PRO A 42 9.30 1.28 -0.46
C PRO A 42 9.85 2.54 0.19
N ALA A 43 10.10 3.58 -0.60
CA ALA A 43 10.78 4.81 -0.16
C ALA A 43 10.14 5.45 1.07
N ILE A 44 8.82 5.53 1.12
CA ILE A 44 8.09 6.10 2.27
C ILE A 44 8.39 5.33 3.54
N LEU A 45 8.41 3.99 3.45
CA LEU A 45 8.70 3.13 4.59
C LEU A 45 10.17 3.23 5.01
N ALA A 46 11.07 3.30 4.03
CA ALA A 46 12.50 3.46 4.29
C ALA A 46 12.79 4.75 5.06
N LEU A 47 12.18 5.86 4.65
CA LEU A 47 12.33 7.14 5.34
C LEU A 47 11.85 7.07 6.78
N SER A 48 10.69 6.45 7.01
CA SER A 48 10.14 6.28 8.35
C SER A 48 11.05 5.42 9.23
N ALA A 49 11.55 4.31 8.68
CA ALA A 49 12.45 3.41 9.40
C ALA A 49 13.79 4.08 9.75
N GLN A 50 14.32 4.92 8.86
CA GLN A 50 15.54 5.68 9.11
C GLN A 50 15.38 6.64 10.31
N GLN A 51 14.17 7.13 10.52
CA GLN A 51 13.85 8.00 11.66
C GLN A 51 13.54 7.21 12.93
N GLY A 52 13.62 5.88 12.88
CA GLY A 52 13.31 5.01 14.01
C GLY A 52 11.83 4.76 14.21
N ASP A 53 10.99 5.11 13.25
CA ASP A 53 9.54 4.95 13.33
C ASP A 53 9.09 3.78 12.46
N TYR A 54 8.75 2.67 13.13
CA TYR A 54 8.36 1.42 12.49
C TYR A 54 6.84 1.18 12.53
N ASP A 55 6.07 2.15 13.02
CA ASP A 55 4.64 2.05 13.20
C ASP A 55 4.01 3.35 12.69
N LEU A 56 3.61 3.37 11.43
CA LEU A 56 3.13 4.58 10.78
C LEU A 56 1.73 4.94 11.29
N ASP A 57 1.52 6.23 11.57
CA ASP A 57 0.20 6.72 11.93
C ASP A 57 -0.75 6.64 10.73
N GLU A 58 -2.02 6.97 10.97
CA GLU A 58 -3.07 6.91 9.95
C GLU A 58 -2.72 7.77 8.73
N LYS A 59 -2.20 8.98 8.96
CA LYS A 59 -1.87 9.92 7.89
C LYS A 59 -0.76 9.40 7.00
N ARG A 60 0.34 8.91 7.59
CA ARG A 60 1.48 8.39 6.82
C ARG A 60 1.15 7.06 6.15
N SER A 61 0.32 6.24 6.79
CA SER A 61 -0.17 5.00 6.18
C SER A 61 -1.00 5.30 4.94
N LEU A 62 -1.86 6.31 5.00
CA LEU A 62 -2.64 6.76 3.85
C LEU A 62 -1.73 7.30 2.73
N MET A 63 -0.68 8.03 3.09
CA MET A 63 0.30 8.52 2.11
C MET A 63 0.97 7.36 1.37
N PHE A 64 1.31 6.29 2.08
CA PHE A 64 1.85 5.08 1.46
C PHE A 64 0.88 4.50 0.43
N VAL A 65 -0.39 4.35 0.80
CA VAL A 65 -1.42 3.80 -0.10
C VAL A 65 -1.63 4.71 -1.31
N LYS A 66 -1.74 6.02 -1.11
CA LYS A 66 -1.95 6.98 -2.21
C LYS A 66 -0.78 6.99 -3.20
N ALA A 67 0.42 6.72 -2.73
CA ALA A 67 1.60 6.64 -3.61
C ALA A 67 1.56 5.42 -4.53
N ARG A 68 0.71 4.44 -4.25
CA ARG A 68 0.65 3.19 -4.99
C ARG A 68 -0.57 3.07 -5.91
N VAL A 69 -1.49 4.03 -5.87
CA VAL A 69 -2.72 3.96 -6.66
C VAL A 69 -2.83 5.15 -7.61
N VAL A 70 -3.66 4.99 -8.63
CA VAL A 70 -3.94 6.06 -9.59
C VAL A 70 -4.75 7.15 -8.87
N PRO A 71 -4.33 8.43 -8.93
CA PRO A 71 -5.09 9.51 -8.29
C PRO A 71 -6.45 9.75 -8.96
N PRO A 72 -7.44 10.29 -8.22
CA PRO A 72 -8.79 10.47 -8.75
C PRO A 72 -8.89 11.55 -9.83
N ASP A 73 -7.92 12.44 -9.93
CA ASP A 73 -7.90 13.52 -10.91
C ASP A 73 -7.20 13.13 -12.22
N ARG A 74 -6.79 11.86 -12.36
CA ARG A 74 -6.16 11.40 -13.60
C ARG A 74 -7.19 11.41 -14.74
N GLN A 75 -6.75 11.84 -15.91
CA GLN A 75 -7.61 12.07 -17.08
C GLN A 75 -8.43 10.85 -17.49
N ASN A 76 -7.86 9.65 -17.35
CA ASN A 76 -8.52 8.40 -17.74
C ASN A 76 -9.11 7.60 -16.57
N ILE A 77 -9.35 8.25 -15.43
CA ILE A 77 -9.81 7.55 -14.22
C ILE A 77 -11.15 6.84 -14.44
N GLY A 78 -12.07 7.45 -15.18
CA GLY A 78 -13.37 6.83 -15.47
C GLY A 78 -13.24 5.51 -16.23
N GLN A 79 -12.33 5.43 -17.18
CA GLN A 79 -12.06 4.20 -17.92
C GLN A 79 -11.46 3.13 -17.01
N ILE A 80 -10.49 3.52 -16.18
CA ILE A 80 -9.85 2.60 -15.23
C ILE A 80 -10.90 2.01 -14.27
N LEU A 81 -11.79 2.85 -13.73
CA LEU A 81 -12.84 2.40 -12.83
C LEU A 81 -13.80 1.41 -13.52
N ARG A 82 -14.14 1.65 -14.77
CA ARG A 82 -14.99 0.74 -15.54
C ARG A 82 -14.31 -0.62 -15.76
N GLU A 83 -13.01 -0.61 -16.06
CA GLU A 83 -12.25 -1.84 -16.28
C GLU A 83 -12.19 -2.73 -15.04
N ILE A 84 -12.11 -2.12 -13.85
CA ILE A 84 -12.07 -2.87 -12.59
C ILE A 84 -13.47 -3.12 -11.99
N GLY A 85 -14.52 -2.61 -12.64
CA GLY A 85 -15.90 -2.81 -12.18
C GLY A 85 -16.30 -1.94 -11.00
N ALA A 86 -15.61 -0.83 -10.75
CA ALA A 86 -15.91 0.06 -9.64
C ALA A 86 -16.84 1.19 -10.08
N LYS A 87 -17.81 1.54 -9.22
CA LYS A 87 -18.75 2.63 -9.48
C LYS A 87 -18.19 4.01 -9.16
N TYR A 88 -17.35 4.10 -8.13
CA TYR A 88 -16.70 5.34 -7.74
C TYR A 88 -15.26 5.10 -7.35
N TYR A 89 -14.51 6.19 -7.26
CA TYR A 89 -13.12 6.13 -6.85
C TYR A 89 -12.99 5.68 -5.40
N SER A 90 -12.10 4.72 -5.17
CA SER A 90 -11.69 4.29 -3.85
C SER A 90 -10.26 3.83 -3.95
N GLU A 91 -9.37 4.39 -3.13
CA GLU A 91 -7.96 3.94 -3.07
C GLU A 91 -7.88 2.45 -2.81
N PHE A 92 -8.69 1.95 -1.88
CA PHE A 92 -8.65 0.54 -1.50
C PHE A 92 -9.02 -0.38 -2.66
N VAL A 93 -10.06 -0.04 -3.43
CA VAL A 93 -10.50 -0.86 -4.57
C VAL A 93 -9.40 -0.98 -5.60
N ILE A 94 -8.73 0.14 -5.91
CA ILE A 94 -7.62 0.15 -6.88
C ILE A 94 -6.42 -0.62 -6.32
N LEU A 95 -6.08 -0.38 -5.06
CA LEU A 95 -4.97 -1.05 -4.38
C LEU A 95 -5.15 -2.58 -4.40
N ASP A 96 -6.34 -3.05 -4.07
CA ASP A 96 -6.67 -4.48 -4.04
C ASP A 96 -6.61 -5.08 -5.46
N TYR A 97 -7.17 -4.39 -6.44
CA TYR A 97 -7.16 -4.85 -7.83
C TYR A 97 -5.75 -4.99 -8.39
N THR A 98 -4.88 -4.03 -8.12
CA THR A 98 -3.50 -4.02 -8.62
C THR A 98 -2.53 -4.79 -7.74
N SER A 99 -2.98 -5.31 -6.61
CA SER A 99 -2.12 -5.92 -5.58
C SER A 99 -1.04 -4.95 -5.11
N GLY A 100 -1.36 -3.67 -5.06
CA GLY A 100 -0.44 -2.62 -4.61
C GLY A 100 0.71 -2.34 -5.56
N LYS A 101 0.70 -2.90 -6.77
CA LYS A 101 1.77 -2.66 -7.74
C LYS A 101 1.69 -1.25 -8.32
N CYS A 102 2.84 -0.63 -8.49
CA CYS A 102 2.93 0.65 -9.19
C CYS A 102 4.14 0.65 -10.13
N CYS A 103 4.20 1.65 -11.01
CA CYS A 103 5.25 1.69 -12.05
C CYS A 103 6.61 2.18 -11.55
N ARG A 104 6.71 2.60 -10.27
CA ARG A 104 7.93 3.22 -9.73
C ARG A 104 8.87 2.23 -9.05
N ASP A 105 8.36 1.07 -8.64
CA ASP A 105 9.15 0.08 -7.92
C ASP A 105 8.60 -1.34 -8.14
N ASN A 106 9.25 -2.32 -7.53
CA ASN A 106 8.88 -3.74 -7.62
C ASN A 106 8.18 -4.25 -6.37
N PHE A 107 7.64 -3.35 -5.53
CA PHE A 107 6.92 -3.77 -4.34
C PHE A 107 5.44 -4.02 -4.66
N TYR A 108 4.84 -4.92 -3.91
CA TYR A 108 3.43 -5.25 -4.03
C TYR A 108 2.89 -5.69 -2.67
N ILE A 109 1.59 -5.91 -2.57
CA ILE A 109 0.97 -6.43 -1.35
C ILE A 109 0.34 -7.78 -1.63
N GLU A 110 0.27 -8.63 -0.59
CA GLU A 110 -0.30 -9.97 -0.66
C GLU A 110 -1.18 -10.18 0.55
N GLU A 111 -2.45 -10.49 0.31
CA GLU A 111 -3.42 -10.64 1.40
C GLU A 111 -3.08 -11.86 2.27
N ILE A 112 -3.17 -11.68 3.58
CA ILE A 112 -2.95 -12.75 4.57
C ILE A 112 -4.32 -13.34 4.93
N ASN A 113 -4.47 -14.61 4.68
CA ASN A 113 -5.70 -15.34 5.01
C ASN A 113 -5.57 -16.12 6.32
#